data_7eef576982ba2803d02ca16bf85c9f4d
#
_entry.id   7eef576982ba2803d02ca16bf85c9f4d
#
_cell.length_a   1.000
_cell.length_b   1.000
_cell.length_c   1.000
_cell.angle_alpha   90.00
_cell.angle_beta   90.00
_cell.angle_gamma   90.00
#
_symmetry.space_group_name_H-M   'P 1'
#
loop_
_entity.id
_entity.type
_entity.pdbx_description
1 polymer ?
#
loop_
_entity_poly.entity_id
_entity_poly.type
_entity_poly.pdbx_seq_one_letter_code
_entity_poly.pdbx_strand_id
1 'polypeptide(L)'
;MKKILITGIVLILVLGSCSQRKKTGNEPVMDKKLQMLSDPGRFIGKHKAKVMVLGVFHFSNPGLDAYKPRFEFNILDPGRQKELGVLLEKLAKYRPTKILVEWKRIENDSLTNDRYQKYLTGEFNLDDKTNEVYQVGFKLAKKLGHSRVYCSDAGADWFGVDLDWEKFDEAAYLKSHGQYEKATRYTYQPLYEFLDSLKTVQSLTEHLMTLNDPRNRLKDHQAYLTDINEGAGDNYLGADKVANWYRRNLRIFSNAYDLTDFDQEERLLLIYGAGHVWQLRQFFTDSPDYDYVEVNQYLAD
;
A
#
# COMPACT_ATOMS: atom_id res chain seq x y z
N MET A 1 -14.86 65.92 58.96
CA MET A 1 -14.30 64.89 59.85
C MET A 1 -14.40 63.54 59.13
N LYS A 2 -13.39 63.12 58.47
CA LYS A 2 -13.26 61.70 57.91
C LYS A 2 -11.79 61.38 58.05
N LYS A 3 -11.49 60.39 58.87
CA LYS A 3 -10.13 59.88 59.11
C LYS A 3 -9.79 58.99 57.94
N ILE A 4 -8.67 59.25 57.28
CA ILE A 4 -8.09 58.41 56.23
C ILE A 4 -7.05 57.53 56.99
N LEU A 5 -7.32 56.22 56.91
CA LEU A 5 -6.39 55.15 57.36
C LEU A 5 -5.46 54.80 56.22
N ILE A 6 -4.16 55.05 56.42
CA ILE A 6 -3.13 54.67 55.47
C ILE A 6 -2.64 53.28 55.88
N THR A 7 -2.95 52.26 55.10
CA THR A 7 -2.43 50.91 55.36
C THR A 7 -1.18 50.75 54.53
N GLY A 8 -0.04 50.64 55.26
CA GLY A 8 1.25 50.41 54.65
C GLY A 8 1.38 49.00 54.16
N ILE A 9 1.71 48.86 52.89
CA ILE A 9 2.06 47.58 52.27
C ILE A 9 3.54 47.33 52.52
N VAL A 10 3.84 46.32 53.35
CA VAL A 10 5.20 45.81 53.53
C VAL A 10 5.51 44.86 52.38
N LEU A 11 6.41 45.29 51.49
CA LEU A 11 6.89 44.48 50.38
C LEU A 11 8.00 43.55 50.89
N ILE A 12 7.67 42.30 51.14
CA ILE A 12 8.67 41.25 51.48
C ILE A 12 9.32 40.79 50.20
N LEU A 13 10.55 41.23 49.93
CA LEU A 13 11.42 40.69 48.90
C LEU A 13 11.89 39.31 49.34
N VAL A 14 11.23 38.28 48.84
CA VAL A 14 11.74 36.91 48.94
C VAL A 14 12.81 36.75 47.86
N LEU A 15 14.08 36.84 48.25
CA LEU A 15 15.21 36.43 47.43
C LEU A 15 15.13 34.90 47.24
N GLY A 16 14.47 34.49 46.18
CA GLY A 16 14.49 33.11 45.75
C GLY A 16 15.88 32.71 45.27
N SER A 17 16.66 32.09 46.15
CA SER A 17 17.87 31.39 45.78
C SER A 17 17.52 30.31 44.76
N CYS A 18 17.80 30.59 43.49
CA CYS A 18 17.74 29.58 42.43
C CYS A 18 18.86 28.56 42.64
N SER A 19 18.61 27.60 43.53
CA SER A 19 19.41 26.39 43.61
C SER A 19 19.25 25.66 42.30
N GLN A 20 20.23 25.80 41.41
CA GLN A 20 20.37 24.91 40.27
C GLN A 20 20.53 23.48 40.81
N ARG A 21 19.40 22.78 40.90
CA ARG A 21 19.40 21.33 41.02
C ARG A 21 20.07 20.81 39.74
N LYS A 22 21.38 20.49 39.83
CA LYS A 22 22.03 19.61 38.90
C LYS A 22 21.12 18.38 38.80
N LYS A 23 20.40 18.25 37.70
CA LYS A 23 19.81 16.97 37.30
C LYS A 23 20.98 16.01 37.07
N THR A 24 21.45 15.36 38.14
CA THR A 24 22.13 14.08 38.00
C THR A 24 21.05 13.11 37.58
N GLY A 25 20.69 13.18 36.28
CA GLY A 25 19.87 12.18 35.67
C GLY A 25 20.70 10.92 35.55
N ASN A 26 20.69 10.08 36.55
CA ASN A 26 20.75 8.65 36.25
C ASN A 26 19.49 8.35 35.48
N GLU A 27 19.52 8.50 34.16
CA GLU A 27 18.60 7.73 33.35
C GLU A 27 18.76 6.29 33.82
N PRO A 28 17.68 5.62 34.24
CA PRO A 28 17.77 4.22 34.60
C PRO A 28 18.46 3.53 33.43
N VAL A 29 19.60 2.90 33.71
CA VAL A 29 20.28 2.07 32.72
C VAL A 29 19.25 1.01 32.37
N MET A 30 18.53 1.24 31.25
CA MET A 30 17.54 0.33 30.79
C MET A 30 18.27 -0.99 30.57
N ASP A 31 17.86 -2.02 31.29
CA ASP A 31 18.44 -3.35 31.17
C ASP A 31 18.58 -3.69 29.67
N LYS A 32 19.74 -4.23 29.26
CA LYS A 32 19.98 -4.64 27.86
C LYS A 32 18.84 -5.49 27.29
N LYS A 33 18.16 -6.27 28.14
CA LYS A 33 16.96 -7.03 27.77
C LYS A 33 15.78 -6.15 27.39
N LEU A 34 15.55 -5.03 28.10
CA LEU A 34 14.49 -4.08 27.76
C LEU A 34 14.82 -3.26 26.51
N GLN A 35 16.10 -2.96 26.27
CA GLN A 35 16.55 -2.35 25.01
C GLN A 35 16.26 -3.26 23.81
N MET A 36 16.44 -4.57 23.95
CA MET A 36 16.11 -5.55 22.93
C MET A 36 14.61 -5.57 22.60
N LEU A 37 13.74 -5.39 23.58
CA LEU A 37 12.28 -5.34 23.38
C LEU A 37 11.82 -4.01 22.74
N SER A 38 12.52 -2.90 23.01
CA SER A 38 12.13 -1.58 22.49
C SER A 38 12.55 -1.36 21.04
N ASP A 39 13.61 -2.02 20.58
CA ASP A 39 14.09 -1.97 19.18
C ASP A 39 14.71 -3.32 18.77
N PRO A 40 13.88 -4.33 18.50
CA PRO A 40 14.39 -5.65 18.09
C PRO A 40 15.14 -5.58 16.76
N GLY A 41 14.80 -4.70 15.82
CA GLY A 41 15.49 -4.53 14.55
C GLY A 41 16.97 -4.17 14.69
N ARG A 42 17.35 -3.53 15.79
CA ARG A 42 18.74 -3.22 16.10
C ARG A 42 19.62 -4.48 16.28
N PHE A 43 19.00 -5.59 16.65
CA PHE A 43 19.69 -6.86 16.91
C PHE A 43 19.47 -7.90 15.80
N ILE A 44 18.45 -7.72 14.97
CA ILE A 44 17.99 -8.72 13.99
C ILE A 44 18.52 -8.41 12.59
N GLY A 45 18.60 -7.15 12.18
CA GLY A 45 19.03 -6.76 10.84
C GLY A 45 20.15 -5.72 10.85
N LYS A 46 21.16 -5.91 10.01
CA LYS A 46 22.22 -4.90 9.81
C LYS A 46 21.81 -3.85 8.78
N HIS A 47 21.09 -4.25 7.74
CA HIS A 47 20.66 -3.39 6.65
C HIS A 47 19.19 -3.65 6.35
N LYS A 48 18.39 -2.59 6.27
CA LYS A 48 17.00 -2.64 5.85
C LYS A 48 16.88 -2.13 4.43
N ALA A 49 16.16 -2.85 3.60
CA ALA A 49 15.76 -2.34 2.29
C ALA A 49 14.61 -1.34 2.46
N LYS A 50 14.55 -0.32 1.62
CA LYS A 50 13.38 0.56 1.54
C LYS A 50 12.39 -0.02 0.56
N VAL A 51 11.11 0.07 0.88
CA VAL A 51 10.04 -0.39 0.00
C VAL A 51 8.92 0.61 -0.08
N MET A 52 8.43 0.84 -1.30
CA MET A 52 7.30 1.68 -1.63
C MET A 52 6.31 0.86 -2.46
N VAL A 53 5.02 0.97 -2.18
CA VAL A 53 3.96 0.38 -2.99
C VAL A 53 3.14 1.50 -3.62
N LEU A 54 3.05 1.51 -4.94
CA LEU A 54 2.15 2.36 -5.71
C LEU A 54 0.89 1.56 -6.04
N GLY A 55 -0.22 1.89 -5.38
CA GLY A 55 -1.54 1.36 -5.72
C GLY A 55 -2.12 2.04 -6.96
N VAL A 56 -2.55 1.26 -7.94
CA VAL A 56 -3.15 1.73 -9.18
C VAL A 56 -4.58 1.19 -9.35
N PHE A 57 -5.35 1.74 -10.28
CA PHE A 57 -6.74 1.34 -10.59
C PHE A 57 -6.85 0.47 -11.84
N HIS A 58 -5.76 -0.17 -12.26
CA HIS A 58 -5.65 -0.96 -13.49
C HIS A 58 -6.06 -0.19 -14.75
N PHE A 59 -5.08 0.46 -15.39
CA PHE A 59 -5.32 1.33 -16.56
C PHE A 59 -5.98 0.63 -17.73
N SER A 60 -5.78 -0.68 -17.88
CA SER A 60 -6.36 -1.50 -18.93
C SER A 60 -7.69 -2.16 -18.55
N ASN A 61 -8.13 -2.01 -17.27
CA ASN A 61 -9.33 -2.65 -16.74
C ASN A 61 -9.53 -4.10 -17.22
N PRO A 62 -8.82 -5.09 -16.66
CA PRO A 62 -8.91 -6.49 -17.12
C PRO A 62 -10.27 -7.13 -16.78
N GLY A 63 -11.17 -6.42 -16.12
CA GLY A 63 -12.50 -6.89 -15.77
C GLY A 63 -12.53 -7.94 -14.65
N LEU A 64 -11.45 -8.10 -13.91
CA LEU A 64 -11.33 -9.10 -12.83
C LEU A 64 -11.84 -8.60 -11.48
N ASP A 65 -11.93 -7.28 -11.28
CA ASP A 65 -12.42 -6.69 -10.05
C ASP A 65 -13.93 -6.85 -9.88
N ALA A 66 -14.39 -6.97 -8.64
CA ALA A 66 -15.81 -7.03 -8.32
C ALA A 66 -16.56 -5.77 -8.77
N TYR A 67 -15.94 -4.60 -8.56
CA TYR A 67 -16.46 -3.35 -9.11
C TYR A 67 -16.12 -3.23 -10.60
N LYS A 68 -17.14 -2.94 -11.42
CA LYS A 68 -16.94 -2.69 -12.85
C LYS A 68 -16.92 -1.18 -13.10
N PRO A 69 -15.78 -0.60 -13.54
CA PRO A 69 -15.67 0.83 -13.81
C PRO A 69 -16.72 1.31 -14.80
N ARG A 70 -17.31 2.48 -14.50
CA ARG A 70 -18.35 3.11 -15.34
C ARG A 70 -17.84 4.31 -16.13
N PHE A 71 -16.75 4.91 -15.67
CA PHE A 71 -16.15 6.08 -16.29
C PHE A 71 -14.97 5.65 -17.15
N GLU A 72 -14.93 6.16 -18.37
CA GLU A 72 -13.84 5.87 -19.29
C GLU A 72 -12.54 6.53 -18.85
N PHE A 73 -11.46 5.82 -19.06
CA PHE A 73 -10.10 6.30 -18.86
C PHE A 73 -9.19 5.68 -19.91
N ASN A 74 -8.52 6.52 -20.69
CA ASN A 74 -7.54 6.06 -21.66
C ASN A 74 -6.18 6.71 -21.36
N ILE A 75 -5.27 5.93 -20.82
CA ILE A 75 -3.92 6.41 -20.51
C ILE A 75 -3.16 6.90 -21.75
N LEU A 76 -3.53 6.44 -22.96
CA LEU A 76 -2.86 6.82 -24.21
C LEU A 76 -3.29 8.20 -24.73
N ASP A 77 -4.31 8.82 -24.17
CA ASP A 77 -4.69 10.19 -24.52
C ASP A 77 -3.54 11.16 -24.31
N PRO A 78 -3.29 12.11 -25.23
CA PRO A 78 -2.14 13.03 -25.13
C PRO A 78 -2.09 13.82 -23.80
N GLY A 79 -3.24 14.17 -23.22
CA GLY A 79 -3.33 14.80 -21.89
C GLY A 79 -2.84 13.87 -20.80
N ARG A 80 -3.33 12.63 -20.78
CA ARG A 80 -2.94 11.60 -19.80
C ARG A 80 -1.48 11.19 -19.94
N GLN A 81 -0.93 11.18 -21.16
CA GLN A 81 0.51 10.93 -21.35
C GLN A 81 1.39 12.04 -20.77
N LYS A 82 0.96 13.31 -20.81
CA LYS A 82 1.66 14.40 -20.11
C LYS A 82 1.60 14.23 -18.60
N GLU A 83 0.44 13.89 -18.05
CA GLU A 83 0.26 13.60 -16.63
C GLU A 83 1.09 12.40 -16.18
N LEU A 84 1.16 11.35 -17.01
CA LEU A 84 2.04 10.20 -16.80
C LEU A 84 3.50 10.62 -16.73
N GLY A 85 3.93 11.54 -17.61
CA GLY A 85 5.28 12.11 -17.57
C GLY A 85 5.58 12.75 -16.20
N VAL A 86 4.65 13.54 -15.66
CA VAL A 86 4.76 14.14 -14.32
C VAL A 86 4.85 13.06 -13.23
N LEU A 87 3.99 12.05 -13.29
CA LEU A 87 4.02 10.93 -12.36
C LEU A 87 5.37 10.21 -12.35
N LEU A 88 5.93 9.94 -13.53
CA LEU A 88 7.23 9.25 -13.66
C LEU A 88 8.38 10.10 -13.09
N GLU A 89 8.36 11.44 -13.26
CA GLU A 89 9.35 12.34 -12.63
C GLU A 89 9.27 12.25 -11.09
N LYS A 90 8.08 12.27 -10.54
CA LYS A 90 7.85 12.16 -9.10
C LYS A 90 8.33 10.81 -8.54
N LEU A 91 7.95 9.71 -9.17
CA LEU A 91 8.40 8.37 -8.77
C LEU A 91 9.91 8.18 -8.92
N ALA A 92 10.54 8.80 -9.94
CA ALA A 92 11.97 8.73 -10.13
C ALA A 92 12.77 9.38 -8.99
N LYS A 93 12.19 10.35 -8.26
CA LYS A 93 12.83 10.94 -7.05
C LYS A 93 13.09 9.91 -5.95
N TYR A 94 12.26 8.86 -5.86
CA TYR A 94 12.49 7.76 -4.92
C TYR A 94 13.74 6.94 -5.27
N ARG A 95 14.16 6.97 -6.54
CA ARG A 95 15.34 6.25 -7.06
C ARG A 95 15.26 4.75 -6.76
N PRO A 96 14.18 4.06 -7.13
CA PRO A 96 14.10 2.61 -6.91
C PRO A 96 15.26 1.90 -7.57
N THR A 97 15.83 0.89 -6.92
CA THR A 97 16.86 0.02 -7.49
C THR A 97 16.22 -1.16 -8.23
N LYS A 98 15.00 -1.53 -7.82
CA LYS A 98 14.18 -2.56 -8.47
C LYS A 98 12.74 -2.07 -8.61
N ILE A 99 12.13 -2.36 -9.76
CA ILE A 99 10.71 -2.12 -10.02
C ILE A 99 10.04 -3.48 -10.17
N LEU A 100 9.09 -3.76 -9.27
CA LEU A 100 8.33 -4.99 -9.20
C LEU A 100 6.91 -4.73 -9.69
N VAL A 101 6.37 -5.61 -10.55
CA VAL A 101 5.07 -5.42 -11.20
C VAL A 101 4.13 -6.59 -10.94
N GLU A 102 2.82 -6.31 -11.03
CA GLU A 102 1.72 -7.25 -10.80
C GLU A 102 1.51 -8.18 -12.00
N TRP A 103 2.55 -8.92 -12.34
CA TRP A 103 2.45 -10.08 -13.22
C TRP A 103 3.07 -11.28 -12.52
N LYS A 104 2.47 -12.45 -12.75
CA LYS A 104 2.90 -13.69 -12.10
C LYS A 104 4.36 -14.00 -12.40
N ARG A 105 5.15 -14.16 -11.35
CA ARG A 105 6.60 -14.32 -11.44
C ARG A 105 7.00 -15.55 -12.25
N ILE A 106 6.42 -16.69 -11.93
CA ILE A 106 6.81 -17.97 -12.57
C ILE A 106 6.45 -17.98 -14.05
N GLU A 107 5.26 -17.51 -14.40
CA GLU A 107 4.72 -17.61 -15.75
C GLU A 107 5.21 -16.48 -16.65
N ASN A 108 5.48 -15.30 -16.14
CA ASN A 108 5.62 -14.11 -16.96
C ASN A 108 7.00 -13.43 -16.90
N ASP A 109 7.87 -13.70 -15.91
CA ASP A 109 9.09 -12.89 -15.72
C ASP A 109 10.01 -12.93 -16.96
N SER A 110 10.22 -14.10 -17.55
CA SER A 110 11.06 -14.24 -18.75
C SER A 110 10.50 -13.47 -19.95
N LEU A 111 9.20 -13.62 -20.24
CA LEU A 111 8.54 -12.93 -21.34
C LEU A 111 8.49 -11.42 -21.13
N THR A 112 8.25 -10.98 -19.90
CA THR A 112 8.25 -9.57 -19.53
C THR A 112 9.60 -8.92 -19.79
N ASN A 113 10.67 -9.61 -19.42
CA ASN A 113 12.02 -9.10 -19.64
C ASN A 113 12.44 -9.14 -21.11
N ASP A 114 12.04 -10.16 -21.88
CA ASP A 114 12.24 -10.16 -23.36
C ASP A 114 11.57 -8.92 -23.99
N ARG A 115 10.31 -8.65 -23.64
CA ARG A 115 9.59 -7.45 -24.10
C ARG A 115 10.27 -6.16 -23.64
N TYR A 116 10.76 -6.13 -22.41
CA TYR A 116 11.45 -4.95 -21.89
C TYR A 116 12.77 -4.68 -22.65
N GLN A 117 13.57 -5.72 -22.94
CA GLN A 117 14.78 -5.56 -23.77
C GLN A 117 14.44 -5.04 -25.17
N LYS A 118 13.41 -5.57 -25.80
CA LYS A 118 12.92 -5.09 -27.09
C LYS A 118 12.40 -3.65 -27.04
N TYR A 119 11.81 -3.24 -25.89
CA TYR A 119 11.41 -1.84 -25.66
C TYR A 119 12.63 -0.92 -25.54
N LEU A 120 13.72 -1.36 -24.90
CA LEU A 120 14.94 -0.58 -24.81
C LEU A 120 15.59 -0.36 -26.19
N THR A 121 15.56 -1.35 -27.07
CA THR A 121 16.11 -1.30 -28.45
C THR A 121 15.19 -0.65 -29.46
N GLY A 122 13.92 -0.40 -29.11
CA GLY A 122 12.91 0.18 -30.03
C GLY A 122 12.17 -0.86 -30.89
N GLU A 123 12.43 -2.15 -30.69
CA GLU A 123 11.75 -3.26 -31.42
C GLU A 123 10.34 -3.53 -30.87
N PHE A 124 10.04 -3.06 -29.66
CA PHE A 124 8.73 -3.14 -29.03
C PHE A 124 8.26 -1.74 -28.62
N ASN A 125 7.15 -1.28 -29.15
CA ASN A 125 6.58 0.01 -28.79
C ASN A 125 5.44 -0.14 -27.76
N LEU A 126 5.06 0.96 -27.12
CA LEU A 126 4.01 1.03 -26.13
C LEU A 126 2.81 1.85 -26.58
N ASP A 127 2.67 2.12 -27.89
CA ASP A 127 1.69 3.06 -28.44
C ASP A 127 0.25 2.55 -28.29
N ASP A 128 0.07 1.25 -28.22
CA ASP A 128 -1.21 0.55 -28.03
C ASP A 128 -1.32 -0.17 -26.68
N LYS A 129 -0.33 -0.01 -25.80
CA LYS A 129 -0.24 -0.73 -24.52
C LYS A 129 -0.77 0.13 -23.39
N THR A 130 -1.97 -0.14 -22.91
CA THR A 130 -2.61 0.64 -21.83
C THR A 130 -2.21 0.21 -20.43
N ASN A 131 -1.77 -1.04 -20.24
CA ASN A 131 -1.49 -1.59 -18.92
C ASN A 131 -0.36 -0.84 -18.17
N GLU A 132 -0.51 -0.66 -16.86
CA GLU A 132 0.42 0.05 -15.96
C GLU A 132 1.81 -0.56 -15.90
N VAL A 133 1.94 -1.87 -16.16
CA VAL A 133 3.27 -2.51 -16.25
C VAL A 133 4.09 -1.88 -17.37
N TYR A 134 3.47 -1.60 -18.51
CA TYR A 134 4.11 -0.92 -19.62
C TYR A 134 4.22 0.58 -19.37
N GLN A 135 3.12 1.24 -19.01
CA GLN A 135 3.05 2.70 -18.97
C GLN A 135 3.81 3.28 -17.78
N VAL A 136 3.79 2.62 -16.62
CA VAL A 136 4.56 3.06 -15.45
C VAL A 136 5.84 2.24 -15.31
N GLY A 137 5.73 0.90 -15.24
CA GLY A 137 6.86 0.02 -14.98
C GLY A 137 7.98 0.14 -15.99
N PHE A 138 7.71 -0.09 -17.27
CA PHE A 138 8.72 -0.05 -18.33
C PHE A 138 9.28 1.34 -18.56
N LYS A 139 8.40 2.37 -18.61
CA LYS A 139 8.84 3.75 -18.83
C LYS A 139 9.71 4.27 -17.70
N LEU A 140 9.35 3.97 -16.44
CA LEU A 140 10.15 4.36 -15.28
C LEU A 140 11.48 3.60 -15.23
N ALA A 141 11.47 2.29 -15.49
CA ALA A 141 12.68 1.47 -15.55
C ALA A 141 13.66 2.00 -16.62
N LYS A 142 13.17 2.29 -17.83
CA LYS A 142 13.97 2.89 -18.91
C LYS A 142 14.54 4.26 -18.51
N LYS A 143 13.70 5.12 -17.91
CA LYS A 143 14.09 6.46 -17.42
C LYS A 143 15.24 6.38 -16.40
N LEU A 144 15.23 5.37 -15.53
CA LEU A 144 16.25 5.16 -14.50
C LEU A 144 17.44 4.32 -14.96
N GLY A 145 17.45 3.85 -16.21
CA GLY A 145 18.52 3.05 -16.77
C GLY A 145 18.57 1.61 -16.24
N HIS A 146 17.45 1.08 -15.78
CA HIS A 146 17.38 -0.31 -15.32
C HIS A 146 17.53 -1.29 -16.49
N SER A 147 18.23 -2.38 -16.26
CA SER A 147 18.39 -3.45 -17.24
C SER A 147 17.20 -4.41 -17.29
N ARG A 148 16.30 -4.39 -16.28
CA ARG A 148 15.13 -5.28 -16.21
C ARG A 148 14.01 -4.71 -15.33
N VAL A 149 12.82 -5.32 -15.45
CA VAL A 149 11.68 -5.19 -14.56
C VAL A 149 11.42 -6.57 -13.94
N TYR A 150 10.85 -6.64 -12.75
CA TYR A 150 10.67 -7.87 -12.00
C TYR A 150 9.17 -8.18 -11.87
N CYS A 151 8.74 -9.35 -12.35
CA CYS A 151 7.43 -9.86 -12.00
C CYS A 151 7.44 -10.41 -10.58
N SER A 152 6.45 -10.07 -9.77
CA SER A 152 6.43 -10.50 -8.36
C SER A 152 5.06 -10.99 -7.88
N ASP A 153 4.03 -10.99 -8.72
CA ASP A 153 2.73 -11.55 -8.37
C ASP A 153 2.75 -13.09 -8.32
N ALA A 154 1.80 -13.65 -7.61
CA ALA A 154 1.55 -15.08 -7.51
C ALA A 154 0.05 -15.33 -7.34
N GLY A 155 -0.47 -16.37 -8.00
CA GLY A 155 -1.81 -16.86 -7.72
C GLY A 155 -1.93 -17.42 -6.29
N ALA A 156 -3.14 -17.44 -5.75
CA ALA A 156 -3.47 -18.26 -4.60
C ALA A 156 -4.46 -19.32 -5.09
N ASP A 157 -4.04 -20.59 -5.05
CA ASP A 157 -4.97 -21.67 -5.30
C ASP A 157 -6.03 -21.67 -4.19
N TRP A 158 -7.29 -21.85 -4.57
CA TRP A 158 -8.36 -21.93 -3.59
C TRP A 158 -8.09 -23.04 -2.55
N PHE A 159 -8.36 -22.72 -1.30
CA PHE A 159 -8.44 -23.68 -0.20
C PHE A 159 -9.68 -23.34 0.62
N GLY A 160 -10.32 -24.32 1.19
CA GLY A 160 -11.61 -24.17 1.89
C GLY A 160 -12.62 -25.16 1.34
N VAL A 161 -13.89 -24.89 1.56
CA VAL A 161 -14.97 -25.75 1.07
C VAL A 161 -14.95 -25.80 -0.47
N ASP A 162 -15.12 -27.02 -1.01
CA ASP A 162 -15.24 -27.22 -2.45
C ASP A 162 -16.60 -26.70 -2.94
N LEU A 163 -16.60 -25.71 -3.80
CA LEU A 163 -17.78 -25.04 -4.33
C LEU A 163 -17.71 -24.96 -5.86
N ASP A 164 -18.83 -25.25 -6.49
CA ASP A 164 -19.04 -24.89 -7.91
C ASP A 164 -19.33 -23.39 -8.01
N TRP A 165 -18.28 -22.58 -8.17
CA TRP A 165 -18.38 -21.14 -8.22
C TRP A 165 -19.25 -20.58 -9.36
N GLU A 166 -19.42 -21.34 -10.45
CA GLU A 166 -20.30 -20.94 -11.57
C GLU A 166 -21.78 -21.02 -11.19
N LYS A 167 -22.12 -21.91 -10.25
CA LYS A 167 -23.48 -22.15 -9.77
C LYS A 167 -23.74 -21.61 -8.35
N PHE A 168 -22.72 -21.08 -7.69
CA PHE A 168 -22.84 -20.62 -6.32
C PHE A 168 -23.73 -19.39 -6.21
N ASP A 169 -24.89 -19.54 -5.58
CA ASP A 169 -25.78 -18.43 -5.22
C ASP A 169 -25.48 -17.97 -3.80
N GLU A 170 -24.63 -16.96 -3.67
CA GLU A 170 -24.22 -16.38 -2.39
C GLU A 170 -25.41 -15.86 -1.57
N ALA A 171 -26.42 -15.25 -2.22
CA ALA A 171 -27.59 -14.74 -1.51
C ALA A 171 -28.45 -15.87 -0.93
N ALA A 172 -28.64 -16.96 -1.67
CA ALA A 172 -29.34 -18.14 -1.17
C ALA A 172 -28.56 -18.83 -0.05
N TYR A 173 -27.23 -18.93 -0.20
CA TYR A 173 -26.34 -19.47 0.82
C TYR A 173 -26.44 -18.68 2.14
N LEU A 174 -26.29 -17.35 2.09
CA LEU A 174 -26.41 -16.48 3.26
C LEU A 174 -27.77 -16.57 3.95
N LYS A 175 -28.86 -16.65 3.17
CA LYS A 175 -30.23 -16.82 3.72
C LYS A 175 -30.39 -18.16 4.43
N SER A 176 -29.87 -19.24 3.85
CA SER A 176 -29.95 -20.57 4.46
C SER A 176 -29.22 -20.67 5.81
N HIS A 177 -28.18 -19.83 6.00
CA HIS A 177 -27.42 -19.72 7.25
C HIS A 177 -27.92 -18.60 8.19
N GLY A 178 -29.00 -17.88 7.83
CA GLY A 178 -29.49 -16.73 8.62
C GLY A 178 -28.51 -15.57 8.71
N GLN A 179 -27.63 -15.44 7.73
CA GLN A 179 -26.51 -14.48 7.72
C GLN A 179 -26.72 -13.30 6.75
N TYR A 180 -27.75 -13.36 5.91
CA TYR A 180 -28.00 -12.41 4.82
C TYR A 180 -28.05 -10.95 5.29
N GLU A 181 -28.87 -10.63 6.28
CA GLU A 181 -29.03 -9.27 6.81
C GLU A 181 -27.71 -8.70 7.38
N LYS A 182 -26.89 -9.56 7.94
CA LYS A 182 -25.61 -9.17 8.51
C LYS A 182 -24.55 -8.94 7.44
N ALA A 183 -24.47 -9.82 6.43
CA ALA A 183 -23.53 -9.71 5.33
C ALA A 183 -23.85 -8.51 4.42
N THR A 184 -25.15 -8.21 4.20
CA THR A 184 -25.60 -7.11 3.35
C THR A 184 -25.77 -5.78 4.09
N ARG A 185 -25.35 -5.69 5.35
CA ARG A 185 -25.47 -4.50 6.19
C ARG A 185 -24.75 -3.28 5.61
N TYR A 186 -23.67 -3.47 4.90
CA TYR A 186 -22.89 -2.41 4.27
C TYR A 186 -22.76 -2.65 2.76
N THR A 187 -22.70 -1.56 2.02
CA THR A 187 -22.33 -1.58 0.60
C THR A 187 -21.19 -0.61 0.36
N TYR A 188 -20.19 -1.07 -0.36
CA TYR A 188 -19.05 -0.25 -0.81
C TYR A 188 -19.24 0.26 -2.23
N GLN A 189 -20.29 -0.15 -2.92
CA GLN A 189 -20.60 0.26 -4.29
C GLN A 189 -20.58 1.79 -4.47
N PRO A 190 -21.24 2.62 -3.63
CA PRO A 190 -21.19 4.08 -3.79
C PRO A 190 -19.80 4.68 -3.63
N LEU A 191 -18.95 4.08 -2.78
CA LEU A 191 -17.56 4.51 -2.61
C LEU A 191 -16.75 4.24 -3.88
N TYR A 192 -16.86 3.05 -4.44
CA TYR A 192 -16.15 2.69 -5.67
C TYR A 192 -16.63 3.51 -6.87
N GLU A 193 -17.93 3.76 -6.99
CA GLU A 193 -18.48 4.66 -8.01
C GLU A 193 -17.94 6.09 -7.88
N PHE A 194 -17.86 6.59 -6.66
CA PHE A 194 -17.29 7.92 -6.40
C PHE A 194 -15.80 7.96 -6.78
N LEU A 195 -15.01 7.00 -6.30
CA LEU A 195 -13.58 6.92 -6.63
C LEU A 195 -13.37 6.80 -8.15
N ASP A 196 -14.17 5.99 -8.83
CA ASP A 196 -14.12 5.83 -10.28
C ASP A 196 -14.45 7.14 -11.01
N SER A 197 -15.42 7.91 -10.52
CA SER A 197 -15.77 9.21 -11.10
C SER A 197 -14.63 10.25 -10.97
N LEU A 198 -13.82 10.18 -9.92
CA LEU A 198 -12.73 11.12 -9.70
C LEU A 198 -11.66 11.09 -10.79
N LYS A 199 -11.45 9.95 -11.44
CA LYS A 199 -10.47 9.84 -12.55
C LYS A 199 -10.81 10.72 -13.75
N THR A 200 -12.06 11.22 -13.86
CA THR A 200 -12.48 12.11 -14.93
C THR A 200 -12.16 13.58 -14.66
N VAL A 201 -12.00 13.97 -13.39
CA VAL A 201 -11.81 15.35 -12.95
C VAL A 201 -10.47 15.61 -12.29
N GLN A 202 -9.78 14.56 -11.82
CA GLN A 202 -8.45 14.63 -11.25
C GLN A 202 -7.38 14.34 -12.32
N SER A 203 -6.20 14.95 -12.17
CA SER A 203 -5.02 14.47 -12.87
C SER A 203 -4.66 13.05 -12.43
N LEU A 204 -3.88 12.33 -13.24
CA LEU A 204 -3.43 10.98 -12.90
C LEU A 204 -2.73 10.92 -11.53
N THR A 205 -1.88 11.89 -11.24
CA THR A 205 -1.16 11.95 -9.96
C THR A 205 -2.11 12.17 -8.79
N GLU A 206 -3.04 13.12 -8.88
CA GLU A 206 -4.04 13.39 -7.83
C GLU A 206 -4.92 12.17 -7.58
N HIS A 207 -5.36 11.49 -8.64
CA HIS A 207 -6.16 10.29 -8.51
C HIS A 207 -5.38 9.16 -7.82
N LEU A 208 -4.13 8.92 -8.21
CA LEU A 208 -3.29 7.95 -7.52
C LEU A 208 -3.00 8.34 -6.06
N MET A 209 -2.81 9.63 -5.75
CA MET A 209 -2.72 10.09 -4.36
C MET A 209 -3.99 9.77 -3.56
N THR A 210 -5.16 9.94 -4.17
CA THR A 210 -6.45 9.60 -3.55
C THR A 210 -6.55 8.10 -3.26
N LEU A 211 -6.18 7.24 -4.20
CA LEU A 211 -6.19 5.78 -4.00
C LEU A 211 -5.20 5.33 -2.93
N ASN A 212 -4.04 5.98 -2.84
CA ASN A 212 -3.00 5.66 -1.88
C ASN A 212 -3.13 6.39 -0.54
N ASP A 213 -4.20 7.17 -0.33
CA ASP A 213 -4.50 7.79 0.97
C ASP A 213 -4.78 6.71 2.02
N PRO A 214 -4.21 6.80 3.23
CA PRO A 214 -4.41 5.79 4.28
C PRO A 214 -5.88 5.49 4.60
N ARG A 215 -6.76 6.49 4.48
CA ARG A 215 -8.21 6.33 4.73
C ARG A 215 -8.87 5.51 3.64
N ASN A 216 -8.50 5.72 2.37
CA ASN A 216 -9.02 4.93 1.24
C ASN A 216 -8.52 3.49 1.31
N ARG A 217 -7.23 3.29 1.54
CA ARG A 217 -6.67 1.93 1.72
C ARG A 217 -7.36 1.17 2.84
N LEU A 218 -7.67 1.85 3.97
CA LEU A 218 -8.42 1.22 5.06
C LEU A 218 -9.83 0.84 4.62
N LYS A 219 -10.53 1.73 3.90
CA LYS A 219 -11.89 1.46 3.40
C LYS A 219 -11.91 0.31 2.41
N ASP A 220 -10.96 0.30 1.50
CA ASP A 220 -10.81 -0.78 0.54
C ASP A 220 -10.55 -2.13 1.23
N HIS A 221 -9.64 -2.16 2.20
CA HIS A 221 -9.43 -3.36 3.02
C HIS A 221 -10.68 -3.79 3.81
N GLN A 222 -11.43 -2.85 4.37
CA GLN A 222 -12.67 -3.15 5.09
C GLN A 222 -13.70 -3.84 4.20
N ALA A 223 -13.73 -3.53 2.89
CA ALA A 223 -14.62 -4.21 1.94
C ALA A 223 -14.35 -5.71 1.86
N TYR A 224 -13.09 -6.14 1.90
CA TYR A 224 -12.74 -7.58 1.93
C TYR A 224 -13.19 -8.30 3.21
N LEU A 225 -13.49 -7.56 4.27
CA LEU A 225 -13.93 -8.15 5.56
C LEU A 225 -15.46 -8.21 5.71
N THR A 226 -16.23 -7.70 4.76
CA THR A 226 -17.70 -7.70 4.87
C THR A 226 -18.27 -9.11 4.87
N ASP A 227 -17.66 -10.01 4.11
CA ASP A 227 -18.15 -11.38 3.93
C ASP A 227 -17.60 -12.35 4.97
N ILE A 228 -16.84 -11.86 5.95
CA ILE A 228 -16.16 -12.70 6.96
C ILE A 228 -17.07 -13.64 7.73
N ASN A 229 -18.36 -13.33 7.84
CA ASN A 229 -19.33 -14.15 8.57
C ASN A 229 -19.99 -15.25 7.73
N GLU A 230 -19.72 -15.33 6.43
CA GLU A 230 -20.28 -16.39 5.58
C GLU A 230 -19.85 -17.77 6.07
N GLY A 231 -20.82 -18.64 6.34
CA GLY A 231 -20.57 -19.98 6.86
C GLY A 231 -19.91 -20.02 8.24
N ALA A 232 -19.92 -18.90 9.00
CA ALA A 232 -19.39 -18.88 10.36
C ALA A 232 -20.16 -19.84 11.27
N GLY A 233 -19.43 -20.73 11.97
CA GLY A 233 -20.02 -21.79 12.79
C GLY A 233 -20.33 -23.07 12.02
N ASP A 234 -20.10 -23.10 10.71
CA ASP A 234 -20.24 -24.28 9.84
C ASP A 234 -18.90 -24.49 9.05
N ASN A 235 -18.80 -24.03 7.83
CA ASN A 235 -17.67 -24.29 6.93
C ASN A 235 -16.71 -23.10 6.76
N TYR A 236 -16.99 -21.95 7.39
CA TYR A 236 -16.14 -20.76 7.41
C TYR A 236 -15.79 -20.16 6.02
N LEU A 237 -16.68 -20.30 5.03
CA LEU A 237 -16.46 -19.86 3.66
C LEU A 237 -15.91 -18.43 3.57
N GLY A 238 -16.50 -17.47 4.28
CA GLY A 238 -16.07 -16.08 4.28
C GLY A 238 -14.67 -15.89 4.84
N ALA A 239 -14.33 -16.61 5.91
CA ALA A 239 -12.99 -16.59 6.47
C ALA A 239 -11.96 -17.15 5.47
N ASP A 240 -12.30 -18.21 4.74
CA ASP A 240 -11.43 -18.80 3.74
C ASP A 240 -11.26 -17.89 2.51
N LYS A 241 -12.32 -17.18 2.08
CA LYS A 241 -12.20 -16.14 1.04
C LYS A 241 -11.16 -15.06 1.42
N VAL A 242 -11.26 -14.54 2.65
CA VAL A 242 -10.33 -13.54 3.17
C VAL A 242 -8.92 -14.12 3.33
N ALA A 243 -8.80 -15.32 3.89
CA ALA A 243 -7.51 -15.98 4.05
C ALA A 243 -6.82 -16.25 2.71
N ASN A 244 -7.59 -16.60 1.67
CA ASN A 244 -7.07 -16.81 0.31
C ASN A 244 -6.51 -15.50 -0.29
N TRP A 245 -7.18 -14.36 -0.04
CA TRP A 245 -6.67 -13.04 -0.42
C TRP A 245 -5.36 -12.70 0.32
N TYR A 246 -5.29 -12.95 1.63
CA TYR A 246 -4.05 -12.79 2.41
C TYR A 246 -2.94 -13.71 1.91
N ARG A 247 -3.26 -14.95 1.54
CA ARG A 247 -2.31 -15.91 0.97
C ARG A 247 -1.66 -15.40 -0.31
N ARG A 248 -2.44 -14.80 -1.24
CA ARG A 248 -1.88 -14.16 -2.44
C ARG A 248 -0.92 -13.04 -2.06
N ASN A 249 -1.33 -12.15 -1.18
CA ASN A 249 -0.50 -11.02 -0.74
C ASN A 249 0.77 -11.46 0.01
N LEU A 250 0.71 -12.53 0.80
CA LEU A 250 1.90 -13.13 1.42
C LEU A 250 2.86 -13.73 0.38
N ARG A 251 2.35 -14.33 -0.68
CA ARG A 251 3.17 -14.84 -1.79
C ARG A 251 3.85 -13.69 -2.54
N ILE A 252 3.16 -12.58 -2.76
CA ILE A 252 3.75 -11.37 -3.34
C ILE A 252 4.86 -10.83 -2.45
N PHE A 253 4.61 -10.72 -1.15
CA PHE A 253 5.63 -10.32 -0.17
C PHE A 253 6.83 -11.27 -0.18
N SER A 254 6.61 -12.59 -0.20
CA SER A 254 7.67 -13.60 -0.30
C SER A 254 8.50 -13.45 -1.58
N ASN A 255 7.86 -13.19 -2.73
CA ASN A 255 8.56 -12.93 -3.97
C ASN A 255 9.40 -11.65 -3.91
N ALA A 256 8.88 -10.59 -3.30
CA ALA A 256 9.63 -9.35 -3.11
C ALA A 256 10.83 -9.57 -2.17
N TYR A 257 10.65 -10.36 -1.11
CA TYR A 257 11.71 -10.71 -0.17
C TYR A 257 12.84 -11.48 -0.86
N ASP A 258 12.52 -12.50 -1.65
CA ASP A 258 13.48 -13.30 -2.42
C ASP A 258 14.23 -12.48 -3.49
N LEU A 259 13.60 -11.43 -4.01
CA LEU A 259 14.20 -10.51 -4.96
C LEU A 259 15.07 -9.42 -4.31
N THR A 260 15.04 -9.28 -2.99
CA THR A 260 15.78 -8.23 -2.27
C THR A 260 17.20 -8.72 -1.93
N ASP A 261 18.19 -7.93 -2.28
CA ASP A 261 19.57 -8.13 -1.83
C ASP A 261 19.83 -7.27 -0.58
N PHE A 262 19.80 -7.88 0.59
CA PHE A 262 20.02 -7.19 1.86
C PHE A 262 21.49 -6.85 2.14
N ASP A 263 22.41 -7.28 1.29
CA ASP A 263 23.82 -6.88 1.35
C ASP A 263 24.08 -5.54 0.63
N GLN A 264 23.06 -5.02 -0.06
CA GLN A 264 23.09 -3.75 -0.80
C GLN A 264 22.06 -2.75 -0.23
N GLU A 265 22.28 -1.47 -0.52
CA GLU A 265 21.27 -0.45 -0.25
C GLU A 265 20.15 -0.53 -1.30
N GLU A 266 19.10 -1.29 -1.02
CA GLU A 266 17.98 -1.48 -1.95
C GLU A 266 16.78 -0.59 -1.65
N ARG A 267 16.14 -0.18 -2.74
CA ARG A 267 14.86 0.55 -2.76
C ARG A 267 13.93 -0.11 -3.78
N LEU A 268 12.95 -0.83 -3.28
CA LEU A 268 11.98 -1.52 -4.11
C LEU A 268 10.78 -0.60 -4.37
N LEU A 269 10.32 -0.54 -5.61
CA LEU A 269 9.02 0.03 -5.96
C LEU A 269 8.12 -1.08 -6.51
N LEU A 270 7.03 -1.36 -5.80
CA LEU A 270 5.99 -2.28 -6.25
C LEU A 270 4.86 -1.48 -6.92
N ILE A 271 4.41 -1.90 -8.10
CA ILE A 271 3.28 -1.31 -8.85
C ILE A 271 2.19 -2.38 -8.90
N TYR A 272 1.11 -2.14 -8.14
CA TYR A 272 0.05 -3.11 -7.89
C TYR A 272 -1.33 -2.46 -7.87
N GLY A 273 -2.38 -3.21 -8.15
CA GLY A 273 -3.75 -2.78 -7.91
C GLY A 273 -3.93 -2.28 -6.45
N ALA A 274 -4.70 -1.20 -6.28
CA ALA A 274 -4.85 -0.54 -4.99
C ALA A 274 -5.35 -1.48 -3.88
N GLY A 275 -6.13 -2.51 -4.22
CA GLY A 275 -6.61 -3.52 -3.28
C GLY A 275 -5.52 -4.31 -2.55
N HIS A 276 -4.31 -4.39 -3.13
CA HIS A 276 -3.16 -5.07 -2.50
C HIS A 276 -2.45 -4.21 -1.45
N VAL A 277 -2.58 -2.87 -1.52
CA VAL A 277 -1.69 -1.95 -0.80
C VAL A 277 -1.79 -2.09 0.71
N TRP A 278 -3.00 -2.34 1.25
CA TRP A 278 -3.18 -2.49 2.70
C TRP A 278 -2.33 -3.64 3.27
N GLN A 279 -2.48 -4.86 2.71
CA GLN A 279 -1.77 -6.05 3.19
C GLN A 279 -0.27 -5.93 2.93
N LEU A 280 0.14 -5.52 1.73
CA LEU A 280 1.55 -5.37 1.40
C LEU A 280 2.22 -4.34 2.32
N ARG A 281 1.58 -3.19 2.54
CA ARG A 281 2.09 -2.19 3.49
C ARG A 281 2.25 -2.77 4.89
N GLN A 282 1.23 -3.50 5.38
CA GLN A 282 1.30 -4.15 6.69
C GLN A 282 2.49 -5.10 6.76
N PHE A 283 2.63 -6.01 5.81
CA PHE A 283 3.71 -7.00 5.82
C PHE A 283 5.10 -6.35 5.78
N PHE A 284 5.29 -5.34 4.93
CA PHE A 284 6.56 -4.63 4.87
C PHE A 284 6.84 -3.78 6.12
N THR A 285 5.81 -3.20 6.74
CA THR A 285 5.97 -2.42 7.98
C THR A 285 6.30 -3.31 9.17
N ASP A 286 5.71 -4.50 9.22
CA ASP A 286 5.89 -5.45 10.33
C ASP A 286 7.17 -6.28 10.17
N SER A 287 7.74 -6.33 8.96
CA SER A 287 9.00 -7.02 8.71
C SER A 287 10.19 -6.25 9.31
N PRO A 288 11.11 -6.94 10.01
CA PRO A 288 12.31 -6.31 10.55
C PRO A 288 13.31 -5.87 9.46
N ASP A 289 13.15 -6.38 8.23
CA ASP A 289 14.11 -6.22 7.13
C ASP A 289 13.79 -5.06 6.20
N TYR A 290 12.64 -4.37 6.41
CA TYR A 290 12.21 -3.28 5.57
C TYR A 290 11.89 -1.99 6.32
N ASP A 291 12.11 -0.87 5.64
CA ASP A 291 11.55 0.43 5.98
C ASP A 291 10.51 0.80 4.90
N TYR A 292 9.23 0.80 5.28
CA TYR A 292 8.15 1.17 4.38
C TYR A 292 8.12 2.69 4.13
N VAL A 293 8.00 3.08 2.86
CA VAL A 293 7.95 4.47 2.43
C VAL A 293 6.60 4.76 1.77
N GLU A 294 5.87 5.72 2.31
CA GLU A 294 4.57 6.13 1.77
C GLU A 294 4.73 6.84 0.43
N VAL A 295 4.09 6.32 -0.62
CA VAL A 295 4.20 6.86 -1.99
C VAL A 295 3.73 8.31 -2.09
N ASN A 296 2.70 8.70 -1.30
CA ASN A 296 2.14 10.04 -1.32
C ASN A 296 3.15 11.13 -0.89
N GLN A 297 4.22 10.78 -0.15
CA GLN A 297 5.32 11.72 0.14
C GLN A 297 6.02 12.21 -1.13
N TYR A 298 6.08 11.36 -2.15
CA TYR A 298 6.71 11.68 -3.45
C TYR A 298 5.71 12.23 -4.45
N LEU A 299 4.46 11.81 -4.38
CA LEU A 299 3.42 12.27 -5.30
C LEU A 299 2.96 13.70 -4.98
N ALA A 300 3.05 14.16 -3.73
CA ALA A 300 2.69 15.51 -3.32
C ALA A 300 3.73 16.57 -3.74
N ASP A 301 5.02 16.20 -3.82
CA ASP A 301 6.15 17.10 -4.20
C ASP A 301 6.16 17.42 -5.70
#